data_dcef4f00f59905b501d53ddc67106234
#
_entry.id   dcef4f00f59905b501d53ddc67106234
#
_cell.length_a   1.000
_cell.length_b   1.000
_cell.length_c   1.000
_cell.angle_alpha   90.00
_cell.angle_beta   90.00
_cell.angle_gamma   90.00
#
_symmetry.space_group_name_H-M   'P 1'
#
loop_
_entity.id
_entity.type
_entity.pdbx_description
1 polymer ?
#
loop_
_entity_poly.entity_id
_entity_poly.type
_entity_poly.pdbx_seq_one_letter_code
_entity_poly.pdbx_strand_id
1 'polypeptide(L)'
;SVGPYSKRLEHTGLPHIAGRPDLERGRLQILAYGASKTAINAFTIYLADALRNTRIKVNSAHPGWVKTELGGEAADLELSEGGKTSAWLATLPDDGPTGGYFHMGEALPW
;
A
#
# COMPACT_ATOMS: atom_id res chain seq x y z
N SER A 1 13.91 6.69 32.27
CA SER A 1 13.76 5.28 32.57
C SER A 1 13.16 4.54 31.37
N VAL A 2 13.61 3.34 31.16
CA VAL A 2 13.15 2.48 30.08
C VAL A 2 11.90 1.73 30.56
N GLY A 3 10.78 1.95 29.88
CA GLY A 3 9.50 1.28 30.22
C GLY A 3 9.43 -0.17 29.75
N PRO A 4 8.39 -0.91 30.15
CA PRO A 4 8.20 -2.32 29.77
C PRO A 4 8.18 -2.56 28.26
N TYR A 5 7.72 -1.59 27.51
CA TYR A 5 7.67 -1.68 26.05
C TYR A 5 9.04 -1.74 25.39
N SER A 6 10.00 -0.98 25.90
CA SER A 6 11.36 -1.00 25.37
C SER A 6 12.02 -2.36 25.54
N LYS A 7 11.84 -2.98 26.72
CA LYS A 7 12.34 -4.33 26.97
C LYS A 7 11.71 -5.35 26.06
N ARG A 8 10.41 -5.22 25.80
CA ARG A 8 9.69 -6.11 24.89
C ARG A 8 10.22 -6.01 23.46
N LEU A 9 10.50 -4.78 23.00
CA LEU A 9 11.05 -4.55 21.65
C LEU A 9 12.44 -5.17 21.52
N GLU A 10 13.28 -5.07 22.55
CA GLU A 10 14.60 -5.70 22.58
C GLU A 10 14.49 -7.23 22.45
N HIS A 11 13.53 -7.84 23.14
CA HIS A 11 13.29 -9.28 23.07
C HIS A 11 12.78 -9.73 21.71
N THR A 12 12.12 -8.85 20.95
CA THR A 12 11.65 -9.17 19.59
C THR A 12 12.70 -8.94 18.53
N GLY A 13 13.91 -8.55 18.92
CA GLY A 13 15.00 -8.27 17.98
C GLY A 13 14.94 -6.91 17.31
N LEU A 14 13.97 -6.07 17.69
CA LEU A 14 13.88 -4.70 17.17
C LEU A 14 14.90 -3.78 17.87
N PRO A 15 15.45 -2.79 17.16
CA PRO A 15 16.34 -1.82 17.77
C PRO A 15 15.68 -1.07 18.92
N HIS A 16 16.44 -0.85 19.98
CA HIS A 16 15.99 -0.04 21.10
C HIS A 16 15.97 1.43 20.69
N ILE A 17 14.80 2.08 20.76
CA ILE A 17 14.60 3.46 20.31
C ILE A 17 14.14 4.41 21.42
N ALA A 18 14.00 3.93 22.66
CA ALA A 18 13.62 4.80 23.78
C ALA A 18 14.65 5.93 23.94
N GLY A 19 14.17 7.15 24.07
CA GLY A 19 15.02 8.34 24.09
C GLY A 19 15.44 8.84 22.69
N ARG A 20 14.96 8.22 21.61
CA ARG A 20 15.19 8.63 20.22
C ARG A 20 13.88 9.04 19.57
N PRO A 21 13.32 10.25 19.85
CA PRO A 21 12.01 10.67 19.35
C PRO A 21 11.88 10.67 17.84
N ASP A 22 12.98 10.92 17.14
CA ASP A 22 13.05 10.87 15.67
C ASP A 22 12.73 9.46 15.13
N LEU A 23 13.32 8.41 15.73
CA LEU A 23 13.08 7.03 15.34
C LEU A 23 11.70 6.54 15.76
N GLU A 24 11.23 6.93 16.95
CA GLU A 24 9.88 6.60 17.42
C GLU A 24 8.82 7.19 16.49
N ARG A 25 8.97 8.46 16.11
CA ARG A 25 8.06 9.13 15.18
C ARG A 25 8.06 8.43 13.82
N GLY A 26 9.23 8.06 13.30
CA GLY A 26 9.35 7.34 12.03
C GLY A 26 8.61 6.01 12.06
N ARG A 27 8.73 5.25 13.14
CA ARG A 27 8.02 3.96 13.31
C ARG A 27 6.51 4.16 13.39
N LEU A 28 6.04 5.17 14.09
CA LEU A 28 4.61 5.49 14.17
C LEU A 28 4.05 5.90 12.80
N GLN A 29 4.81 6.66 12.03
CA GLN A 29 4.41 7.05 10.67
C GLN A 29 4.32 5.84 9.75
N ILE A 30 5.28 4.91 9.81
CA ILE A 30 5.26 3.67 9.04
C ILE A 30 4.05 2.81 9.42
N LEU A 31 3.76 2.69 10.71
CA LEU A 31 2.59 1.95 11.19
C LEU A 31 1.29 2.57 10.68
N ALA A 32 1.14 3.88 10.78
CA ALA A 32 -0.05 4.59 10.32
C ALA A 32 -0.22 4.45 8.80
N TYR A 33 0.85 4.55 8.04
CA TYR A 33 0.85 4.34 6.59
C TYR A 33 0.40 2.92 6.24
N GLY A 34 1.02 1.90 6.86
CA GLY A 34 0.69 0.49 6.63
C GLY A 34 -0.77 0.18 6.98
N ALA A 35 -1.25 0.69 8.10
CA ALA A 35 -2.63 0.51 8.53
C ALA A 35 -3.61 1.14 7.52
N SER A 36 -3.31 2.34 7.02
CA SER A 36 -4.15 3.02 6.02
C SER A 36 -4.21 2.25 4.71
N LYS A 37 -3.09 1.70 4.25
CA LYS A 37 -3.04 0.88 3.03
C LYS A 37 -3.77 -0.44 3.19
N THR A 38 -3.67 -1.09 4.33
CA THR A 38 -4.43 -2.31 4.65
C THR A 38 -5.92 -2.04 4.66
N ALA A 39 -6.35 -0.90 5.21
CA ALA A 39 -7.75 -0.50 5.20
C ALA A 39 -8.29 -0.29 3.78
N ILE A 40 -7.51 0.31 2.88
CA ILE A 40 -7.87 0.48 1.47
C ILE A 40 -8.02 -0.88 0.79
N ASN A 41 -7.13 -1.83 1.06
CA ASN A 41 -7.20 -3.18 0.51
C ASN A 41 -8.47 -3.90 0.96
N ALA A 42 -8.79 -3.87 2.24
CA ALA A 42 -10.02 -4.45 2.79
C ALA A 42 -11.26 -3.77 2.19
N PHE A 43 -11.27 -2.45 2.10
CA PHE A 43 -12.34 -1.68 1.48
C PHE A 43 -12.57 -2.10 0.03
N THR A 44 -11.51 -2.27 -0.75
CA THR A 44 -11.59 -2.72 -2.14
C THR A 44 -12.28 -4.06 -2.25
N ILE A 45 -11.89 -5.03 -1.42
CA ILE A 45 -12.47 -6.38 -1.43
C ILE A 45 -13.96 -6.35 -1.07
N TYR A 46 -14.30 -5.66 0.02
CA TYR A 46 -15.69 -5.60 0.49
C TYR A 46 -16.60 -4.83 -0.47
N LEU A 47 -16.12 -3.73 -1.05
CA LEU A 47 -16.89 -2.96 -2.00
C LEU A 47 -17.10 -3.74 -3.31
N ALA A 48 -16.06 -4.43 -3.78
CA ALA A 48 -16.19 -5.30 -4.96
C ALA A 48 -17.24 -6.39 -4.73
N ASP A 49 -17.24 -7.00 -3.56
CA ASP A 49 -18.25 -8.00 -3.19
C ASP A 49 -19.66 -7.40 -3.14
N ALA A 50 -19.82 -6.25 -2.53
CA ALA A 50 -21.11 -5.57 -2.46
C ALA A 50 -21.67 -5.21 -3.83
N LEU A 51 -20.80 -4.94 -4.80
CA LEU A 51 -21.17 -4.54 -6.16
C LEU A 51 -21.05 -5.66 -7.19
N ARG A 52 -20.87 -6.91 -6.76
CA ARG A 52 -20.61 -8.07 -7.64
C ARG A 52 -21.68 -8.32 -8.70
N ASN A 53 -22.92 -7.95 -8.42
CA ASN A 53 -24.05 -8.13 -9.35
C ASN A 53 -24.29 -6.89 -10.23
N THR A 54 -23.33 -5.99 -10.29
CA THR A 54 -23.36 -4.78 -11.10
C THR A 54 -22.23 -4.79 -12.12
N ARG A 55 -22.20 -3.79 -13.00
CA ARG A 55 -21.09 -3.58 -13.93
C ARG A 55 -19.93 -2.80 -13.31
N ILE A 56 -20.08 -2.35 -12.07
CA ILE A 56 -19.06 -1.56 -11.38
C ILE A 56 -17.94 -2.49 -10.93
N LYS A 57 -16.72 -2.16 -11.30
CA LYS A 57 -15.52 -2.89 -10.92
C LYS A 57 -14.72 -2.07 -9.92
N VAL A 58 -14.25 -2.73 -8.89
CA VAL A 58 -13.46 -2.10 -7.82
C VAL A 58 -12.16 -2.85 -7.67
N ASN A 59 -11.06 -2.20 -7.99
CA ASN A 59 -9.73 -2.78 -7.92
C ASN A 59 -8.77 -1.79 -7.29
N SER A 60 -7.70 -2.31 -6.71
CA SER A 60 -6.58 -1.51 -6.24
C SER A 60 -5.44 -1.55 -7.25
N ALA A 61 -4.81 -0.41 -7.46
CA ALA A 61 -3.66 -0.26 -8.33
C ALA A 61 -2.39 -0.09 -7.50
N HIS A 62 -1.35 -0.84 -7.84
CA HIS A 62 0.00 -0.61 -7.34
C HIS A 62 0.74 0.21 -8.40
N PRO A 63 1.09 1.46 -8.12
CA PRO A 63 1.74 2.32 -9.13
C PRO A 63 3.20 1.94 -9.39
N GLY A 64 3.78 1.10 -8.53
CA GLY A 64 5.21 0.86 -8.53
C GLY A 64 5.96 1.99 -7.84
N TRP A 65 7.27 1.90 -7.87
CA TRP A 65 8.15 2.96 -7.34
C TRP A 65 8.46 3.94 -8.46
N VAL A 66 7.74 5.08 -8.45
CA VAL A 66 7.78 6.07 -9.51
C VAL A 66 8.81 7.16 -9.20
N LYS A 67 9.55 7.60 -10.21
CA LYS A 67 10.51 8.70 -10.12
C LYS A 67 9.79 10.03 -9.98
N THR A 68 9.58 10.45 -8.73
CA THR A 68 9.02 11.74 -8.34
C THR A 68 9.90 12.31 -7.23
N GLU A 69 9.62 13.52 -6.76
CA GLU A 69 10.31 14.06 -5.57
C GLU A 69 10.20 13.13 -4.38
N LEU A 70 9.05 12.47 -4.22
CA LEU A 70 8.81 11.53 -3.13
C LEU A 70 9.50 10.19 -3.34
N GLY A 71 9.50 9.65 -4.57
CA GLY A 71 10.13 8.37 -4.91
C GLY A 71 11.64 8.46 -5.11
N GLY A 72 12.16 9.62 -5.49
CA GLY A 72 13.58 9.86 -5.72
C GLY A 72 14.12 9.26 -7.02
N GLU A 73 15.41 9.48 -7.26
CA GLU A 73 16.10 9.04 -8.46
C GLU A 73 16.28 7.52 -8.54
N ALA A 74 16.26 6.83 -7.40
CA ALA A 74 16.41 5.38 -7.33
C ALA A 74 15.13 4.61 -7.64
N ALA A 75 14.03 5.31 -7.90
CA ALA A 75 12.74 4.67 -8.22
C ALA A 75 12.82 3.90 -9.55
N ASP A 76 12.10 2.78 -9.63
CA ASP A 76 12.14 1.86 -10.76
C ASP A 76 11.41 2.37 -12.01
N LEU A 77 10.40 3.23 -11.83
CA LEU A 77 9.53 3.68 -12.93
C LEU A 77 9.69 5.16 -13.22
N GLU A 78 9.70 5.48 -14.51
CA GLU A 78 9.57 6.87 -14.96
C GLU A 78 8.16 7.40 -14.63
N LEU A 79 8.04 8.73 -14.49
CA LEU A 79 6.77 9.37 -14.17
C LEU A 79 5.66 9.02 -15.18
N SER A 80 6.01 8.93 -16.47
CA SER A 80 5.07 8.59 -17.53
C SER A 80 4.48 7.19 -17.41
N GLU A 81 5.13 6.28 -16.67
CA GLU A 81 4.67 4.90 -16.47
C GLU A 81 3.83 4.74 -15.20
N GLY A 82 3.91 5.69 -14.26
CA GLY A 82 3.24 5.60 -12.97
C GLY A 82 1.72 5.54 -13.04
N GLY A 83 1.13 6.08 -14.10
CA GLY A 83 -0.33 6.10 -14.28
C GLY A 83 -0.88 4.96 -15.14
N LYS A 84 -0.05 4.12 -15.72
CA LYS A 84 -0.50 3.09 -16.69
C LYS A 84 -1.44 2.07 -16.07
N THR A 85 -1.15 1.60 -14.87
CA THR A 85 -2.00 0.62 -14.18
C THR A 85 -3.39 1.21 -13.90
N SER A 86 -3.46 2.43 -13.40
CA SER A 86 -4.73 3.10 -13.15
C SER A 86 -5.53 3.31 -14.44
N ALA A 87 -4.88 3.74 -15.52
CA ALA A 87 -5.52 3.94 -16.81
C ALA A 87 -6.05 2.60 -17.37
N TRP A 88 -5.29 1.54 -17.25
CA TRP A 88 -5.71 0.19 -17.67
C TRP A 88 -6.94 -0.27 -16.87
N LEU A 89 -6.92 -0.12 -15.54
CA LEU A 89 -8.05 -0.50 -14.69
C LEU A 89 -9.31 0.34 -14.99
N ALA A 90 -9.15 1.61 -15.33
CA ALA A 90 -10.26 2.49 -15.68
C ALA A 90 -10.94 2.12 -17.00
N THR A 91 -10.27 1.37 -17.86
CA THR A 91 -10.72 1.01 -19.21
C THR A 91 -10.99 -0.48 -19.39
N LEU A 92 -11.17 -1.22 -18.29
CA LEU A 92 -11.48 -2.65 -18.35
C LEU A 92 -12.81 -2.93 -19.06
N PRO A 93 -12.86 -4.03 -19.86
CA PRO A 93 -14.13 -4.47 -20.44
C PRO A 93 -15.09 -4.98 -19.37
N ASP A 94 -16.36 -5.18 -19.73
CA ASP A 94 -17.42 -5.64 -18.80
C ASP A 94 -17.08 -6.98 -18.13
N ASP A 95 -16.35 -7.86 -18.80
CA ASP A 95 -15.91 -9.15 -18.27
C ASP A 95 -14.55 -9.07 -17.56
N GLY A 96 -14.00 -7.89 -17.38
CA GLY A 96 -12.73 -7.69 -16.68
C GLY A 96 -12.80 -7.96 -15.19
N PRO A 97 -11.63 -7.99 -14.51
CA PRO A 97 -11.57 -8.35 -13.10
C PRO A 97 -12.17 -7.29 -12.18
N THR A 98 -12.58 -7.74 -10.98
CA THR A 98 -12.98 -6.88 -9.86
C THR A 98 -12.51 -7.52 -8.56
N GLY A 99 -12.25 -6.71 -7.55
CA GLY A 99 -11.80 -7.18 -6.24
C GLY A 99 -10.33 -7.57 -6.19
N GLY A 100 -9.52 -7.16 -7.16
CA GLY A 100 -8.12 -7.51 -7.25
C GLY A 100 -7.16 -6.35 -6.94
N TYR A 101 -5.89 -6.70 -6.89
CA TYR A 101 -4.77 -5.79 -6.69
C TYR A 101 -3.80 -5.99 -7.86
N PHE A 102 -3.50 -4.95 -8.60
CA PHE A 102 -2.83 -5.06 -9.89
C PHE A 102 -1.64 -4.11 -10.02
N HIS A 103 -0.64 -4.58 -10.76
CA HIS A 103 0.50 -3.78 -11.19
C HIS A 103 0.88 -4.17 -12.62
N MET A 104 0.91 -3.19 -13.52
CA MET A 104 1.35 -3.39 -14.93
C MET A 104 0.64 -4.57 -15.62
N GLY A 105 -0.67 -4.70 -15.39
CA GLY A 105 -1.49 -5.75 -15.99
C GLY A 105 -1.46 -7.09 -15.28
N GLU A 106 -0.67 -7.23 -14.22
CA GLU A 106 -0.54 -8.46 -13.44
C GLU A 106 -1.27 -8.37 -12.11
N ALA A 107 -1.95 -9.46 -11.74
CA ALA A 107 -2.57 -9.57 -10.42
C ALA A 107 -1.49 -9.82 -9.36
N LEU A 108 -1.58 -9.09 -8.29
CA LEU A 108 -0.69 -9.23 -7.13
C LEU A 108 -1.45 -9.84 -5.96
N PRO A 109 -0.78 -10.58 -5.06
CA PRO A 109 -1.38 -10.98 -3.80
C PRO A 109 -1.60 -9.77 -2.90
N TRP A 110 -2.60 -9.87 -2.08
CA TRP A 110 -2.89 -8.84 -1.08
C TRP A 110 -1.82 -8.75 0.03
#